data_66730986f61ef3cc59fd174ab0c99c8e
#
_entry.id   66730986f61ef3cc59fd174ab0c99c8e
#
_cell.length_a   1.000
_cell.length_b   1.000
_cell.length_c   1.000
_cell.angle_alpha   90.00
_cell.angle_beta   90.00
_cell.angle_gamma   90.00
#
_symmetry.space_group_name_H-M   'P 1'
#
loop_
_entity.id
_entity.type
_entity.pdbx_description
1 polymer ?
#
loop_
_entity_poly.entity_id
_entity_poly.type
_entity_poly.pdbx_seq_one_letter_code
_entity_poly.pdbx_strand_id
1 'polypeptide(L)'
;MRSVIGTIAHGVSISALAAALLVCGTGRAAAGVLLQGFYWNVPTPADGDPNADFWWDHITKQAKALREAGFTAVWLPPVWKAASGAVSMGYDPFDDYDLGSKNQEQTIATRFGTREKLERCVAILRANGLDVYIDVVDNHRDGGNNKTYQYKDADGKPNGGRFAKNPGDFSCGCGANDVSGCVPEDPNVPTPGLCFGDELAPINGTPPQHCFNGLLASADWMTRALDVQGYRLDDVKGISTQFIPPLLNFGALNGKFAVGEFFDGDLDLIRNWISNTSGRASAFDFPLRFNFLTPMCNNAGFFDMSQLDHAGLAGVDPFHAVTFVENHDTDRSSPIVTNKAQGYAYILTSEGYPSVFYKDYSTDNGCYKMKAVIDPLIFIHEQIAAGATQQRWKNHDVFAYERLGGAHLLVGLNNNGSSAQTITVNTGFGASTNLHDYTGHSGDVQTDGTGRVTITIPKNTNGLGYVCYSRAGIGGPFQVVEQDVTQQYEGSQDLDIKPADNTTFVPVCRVFVAAGRPIKGALDYFDTTNWTDATSIQLELDDPNGAKLAAGDFVRNTPQGQSISATAGPTGFYTCRIRSANTPTENAKPSYKLSVTYRAPQVLDPGQ
;
A
#
# COMPACT_ATOMS: atom_id res chain seq x y z
N MET A 1 -33.32 -77.00 10.31
CA MET A 1 -32.12 -77.81 10.65
C MET A 1 -30.92 -76.90 10.80
N ARG A 2 -30.33 -76.93 11.98
CA ARG A 2 -28.96 -76.58 12.35
C ARG A 2 -28.38 -75.23 11.86
N SER A 3 -28.24 -74.23 12.75
CA SER A 3 -27.12 -74.10 13.73
C SER A 3 -25.83 -73.74 13.02
N VAL A 4 -25.17 -72.64 13.35
CA VAL A 4 -24.21 -72.48 14.44
C VAL A 4 -23.63 -71.03 14.41
N ILE A 5 -23.75 -70.30 15.43
CA ILE A 5 -22.79 -69.59 16.28
C ILE A 5 -21.49 -69.06 15.60
N GLY A 6 -21.21 -67.78 15.81
CA GLY A 6 -19.85 -67.31 15.71
C GLY A 6 -19.63 -65.79 15.82
N THR A 7 -19.37 -65.38 17.00
CA THR A 7 -18.38 -64.40 17.47
C THR A 7 -18.56 -62.91 17.18
N ILE A 8 -18.81 -62.19 18.23
CA ILE A 8 -18.74 -60.74 18.42
C ILE A 8 -17.30 -60.27 18.27
N ALA A 9 -17.06 -59.28 17.40
CA ALA A 9 -15.87 -58.43 17.42
C ALA A 9 -16.31 -56.99 17.55
N HIS A 10 -15.97 -56.36 18.65
CA HIS A 10 -16.14 -54.94 18.91
C HIS A 10 -15.19 -54.14 18.03
N GLY A 11 -15.71 -53.45 17.04
CA GLY A 11 -15.00 -52.44 16.28
C GLY A 11 -15.36 -51.07 16.82
N VAL A 12 -14.42 -50.45 17.54
CA VAL A 12 -14.51 -49.04 17.95
C VAL A 12 -14.30 -48.19 16.70
N SER A 13 -15.37 -47.59 16.20
CA SER A 13 -15.27 -46.57 15.14
C SER A 13 -14.81 -45.27 15.75
N ILE A 14 -13.54 -44.93 15.56
CA ILE A 14 -13.01 -43.59 15.78
C ILE A 14 -13.44 -42.76 14.59
N SER A 15 -14.51 -41.99 14.75
CA SER A 15 -14.88 -40.92 13.79
C SER A 15 -13.86 -39.80 13.91
N ALA A 16 -12.87 -39.80 13.02
CA ALA A 16 -12.01 -38.65 12.80
C ALA A 16 -12.85 -37.52 12.18
N LEU A 17 -13.26 -36.56 13.00
CA LEU A 17 -13.83 -35.30 12.55
C LEU A 17 -12.67 -34.51 11.91
N ALA A 18 -12.52 -34.60 10.59
CA ALA A 18 -11.67 -33.71 9.83
C ALA A 18 -12.34 -32.33 9.87
N ALA A 19 -11.93 -31.48 10.80
CA ALA A 19 -12.19 -30.06 10.72
C ALA A 19 -11.41 -29.53 9.52
N ALA A 20 -12.10 -29.40 8.38
CA ALA A 20 -11.60 -28.59 7.28
C ALA A 20 -11.56 -27.15 7.79
N LEU A 21 -10.38 -26.66 8.18
CA LEU A 21 -10.13 -25.23 8.26
C LEU A 21 -10.29 -24.69 6.84
N LEU A 22 -11.46 -24.14 6.54
CA LEU A 22 -11.60 -23.14 5.51
C LEU A 22 -10.67 -21.98 5.95
N VAL A 23 -9.47 -21.95 5.41
CA VAL A 23 -8.69 -20.72 5.35
C VAL A 23 -9.43 -19.85 4.32
N CYS A 24 -10.48 -19.17 4.77
CA CYS A 24 -10.90 -17.94 4.13
C CYS A 24 -9.65 -17.07 4.12
N GLY A 25 -9.15 -16.71 2.95
CA GLY A 25 -8.13 -15.70 2.78
C GLY A 25 -8.67 -14.37 3.30
N THR A 26 -8.63 -14.19 4.61
CA THR A 26 -8.94 -12.91 5.25
C THR A 26 -7.87 -11.95 4.78
N GLY A 27 -8.27 -10.94 4.02
CA GLY A 27 -7.43 -9.79 3.80
C GLY A 27 -6.87 -9.36 5.17
N ARG A 28 -5.58 -9.14 5.25
CA ARG A 28 -4.93 -8.68 6.49
C ARG A 28 -5.55 -7.32 6.81
N ALA A 29 -6.18 -7.18 7.97
CA ALA A 29 -6.53 -5.86 8.48
C ALA A 29 -5.22 -5.06 8.56
N ALA A 30 -5.15 -3.93 7.87
CA ALA A 30 -4.01 -3.05 8.03
C ALA A 30 -4.10 -2.43 9.42
N ALA A 31 -3.05 -2.55 10.21
CA ALA A 31 -2.87 -1.85 11.46
C ALA A 31 -1.80 -0.79 11.25
N GLY A 32 -1.92 0.36 11.93
CA GLY A 32 -0.95 1.43 11.84
C GLY A 32 -1.45 2.65 11.07
N VAL A 33 -0.54 3.47 10.58
CA VAL A 33 -0.85 4.71 9.85
C VAL A 33 -0.22 4.68 8.46
N LEU A 34 -1.05 4.85 7.43
CA LEU A 34 -0.63 4.98 6.04
C LEU A 34 -0.25 6.43 5.73
N LEU A 35 0.87 6.65 5.04
CA LEU A 35 1.16 7.91 4.38
C LEU A 35 0.84 7.78 2.89
N GLN A 36 -0.05 8.62 2.34
CA GLN A 36 -0.03 8.88 0.91
C GLN A 36 1.23 9.71 0.59
N GLY A 37 2.27 9.06 0.07
CA GLY A 37 3.63 9.60 -0.07
C GLY A 37 3.83 10.55 -1.26
N PHE A 38 2.77 11.20 -1.76
CA PHE A 38 2.83 12.14 -2.89
C PHE A 38 1.62 13.08 -2.90
N TYR A 39 1.70 14.10 -3.75
CA TYR A 39 0.60 15.01 -4.08
C TYR A 39 0.66 15.35 -5.57
N TRP A 40 -0.38 15.96 -6.11
CA TRP A 40 -0.44 16.29 -7.54
C TRP A 40 0.63 17.32 -7.91
N ASN A 41 1.37 17.06 -9.00
CA ASN A 41 2.50 17.87 -9.48
C ASN A 41 3.69 17.94 -8.49
N VAL A 42 4.05 16.80 -7.85
CA VAL A 42 5.33 16.70 -7.14
C VAL A 42 6.49 17.17 -8.03
N PRO A 43 7.51 17.87 -7.49
CA PRO A 43 8.63 18.36 -8.29
C PRO A 43 9.37 17.26 -9.03
N THR A 44 9.89 17.59 -10.22
CA THR A 44 10.74 16.70 -11.01
C THR A 44 11.74 17.53 -11.81
N PRO A 45 12.95 17.01 -12.15
CA PRO A 45 13.85 17.67 -13.07
C PRO A 45 13.24 18.02 -14.43
N ALA A 46 12.22 17.27 -14.88
CA ALA A 46 11.49 17.53 -16.12
C ALA A 46 10.64 18.82 -16.11
N ASP A 47 10.35 19.40 -14.95
CA ASP A 47 9.64 20.68 -14.82
C ASP A 47 10.56 21.90 -15.10
N GLY A 48 11.85 21.66 -15.48
CA GLY A 48 12.80 22.69 -15.89
C GLY A 48 13.83 23.11 -14.84
N ASP A 49 13.79 22.53 -13.63
CA ASP A 49 14.88 22.62 -12.66
C ASP A 49 15.73 21.33 -12.69
N PRO A 50 16.88 21.33 -13.39
CA PRO A 50 17.73 20.16 -13.51
C PRO A 50 18.37 19.73 -12.17
N ASN A 51 18.30 20.57 -11.13
CA ASN A 51 18.81 20.26 -9.80
C ASN A 51 17.71 19.74 -8.86
N ALA A 52 16.47 19.69 -9.29
CA ALA A 52 15.41 19.07 -8.50
C ALA A 52 15.70 17.57 -8.33
N ASP A 53 15.52 17.07 -7.11
CA ASP A 53 15.54 15.63 -6.88
C ASP A 53 14.37 14.97 -7.61
N PHE A 54 14.57 13.76 -8.11
CA PHE A 54 13.46 12.90 -8.44
C PHE A 54 12.66 12.54 -7.18
N TRP A 55 11.37 12.30 -7.33
CA TRP A 55 10.50 12.03 -6.18
C TRP A 55 10.91 10.78 -5.40
N TRP A 56 11.42 9.74 -6.08
CA TRP A 56 11.97 8.57 -5.42
C TRP A 56 13.15 8.90 -4.50
N ASP A 57 14.05 9.78 -4.91
CA ASP A 57 15.17 10.23 -4.09
C ASP A 57 14.67 11.06 -2.89
N HIS A 58 13.63 11.87 -3.10
CA HIS A 58 13.04 12.69 -2.06
C HIS A 58 12.42 11.83 -0.94
N ILE A 59 11.59 10.82 -1.28
CA ILE A 59 10.98 9.88 -0.31
C ILE A 59 12.07 9.03 0.36
N THR A 60 13.09 8.59 -0.38
CA THR A 60 14.25 7.87 0.18
C THR A 60 14.88 8.63 1.36
N LYS A 61 15.09 9.94 1.23
CA LYS A 61 15.69 10.78 2.28
C LYS A 61 14.81 10.89 3.53
N GLN A 62 13.50 10.68 3.41
CA GLN A 62 12.54 10.85 4.50
C GLN A 62 12.22 9.55 5.25
N ALA A 63 12.59 8.38 4.73
CA ALA A 63 12.17 7.07 5.24
C ALA A 63 12.34 6.91 6.76
N LYS A 64 13.53 7.28 7.29
CA LYS A 64 13.82 7.21 8.73
C LYS A 64 12.90 8.13 9.54
N ALA A 65 12.75 9.39 9.12
CA ALA A 65 11.93 10.37 9.84
C ALA A 65 10.45 9.98 9.83
N LEU A 66 9.96 9.40 8.74
CA LEU A 66 8.60 8.87 8.65
C LEU A 66 8.39 7.70 9.64
N ARG A 67 9.37 6.80 9.72
CA ARG A 67 9.31 5.71 10.69
C ARG A 67 9.34 6.22 12.13
N GLU A 68 10.23 7.14 12.45
CA GLU A 68 10.33 7.75 13.79
C GLU A 68 9.07 8.53 14.18
N ALA A 69 8.32 9.06 13.21
CA ALA A 69 7.02 9.68 13.43
C ALA A 69 5.88 8.66 13.68
N GLY A 70 6.11 7.37 13.40
CA GLY A 70 5.13 6.30 13.64
C GLY A 70 4.37 5.81 12.42
N PHE A 71 4.68 6.27 11.22
CA PHE A 71 4.10 5.68 10.02
C PHE A 71 4.50 4.21 9.86
N THR A 72 3.58 3.40 9.35
CA THR A 72 3.78 1.96 9.14
C THR A 72 3.80 1.57 7.68
N ALA A 73 3.22 2.39 6.81
CA ALA A 73 3.20 2.16 5.37
C ALA A 73 3.27 3.48 4.59
N VAL A 74 3.78 3.38 3.34
CA VAL A 74 3.79 4.49 2.38
C VAL A 74 3.14 4.03 1.09
N TRP A 75 2.09 4.74 0.65
CA TRP A 75 1.50 4.60 -0.66
C TRP A 75 2.25 5.49 -1.65
N LEU A 76 2.94 4.87 -2.61
CA LEU A 76 3.67 5.51 -3.70
C LEU A 76 2.75 5.71 -4.91
N PRO A 77 2.98 6.76 -5.74
CA PRO A 77 2.23 6.98 -6.98
C PRO A 77 2.46 5.85 -7.99
N PRO A 78 1.70 5.83 -9.13
CA PRO A 78 1.91 4.83 -10.18
C PRO A 78 3.36 4.77 -10.64
N VAL A 79 3.92 3.55 -10.75
CA VAL A 79 5.37 3.35 -10.91
C VAL A 79 5.81 3.15 -12.35
N TRP A 80 4.87 2.84 -13.26
CA TRP A 80 5.17 2.52 -14.65
C TRP A 80 5.23 3.74 -15.58
N LYS A 81 5.75 3.49 -16.79
CA LYS A 81 5.82 4.49 -17.85
C LYS A 81 4.41 4.97 -18.23
N ALA A 82 4.25 6.28 -18.24
CA ALA A 82 3.04 6.95 -18.68
C ALA A 82 3.16 7.49 -20.10
N ALA A 83 2.03 7.64 -20.80
CA ALA A 83 1.96 8.13 -22.16
C ALA A 83 2.47 9.57 -22.33
N SER A 84 2.25 10.42 -21.34
CA SER A 84 2.77 11.80 -21.32
C SER A 84 4.23 11.90 -20.88
N GLY A 85 4.92 10.79 -20.71
CA GLY A 85 6.35 10.73 -20.41
C GLY A 85 6.72 11.30 -19.04
N ALA A 86 7.84 12.05 -18.97
CA ALA A 86 8.44 12.50 -17.71
C ALA A 86 7.63 13.55 -16.93
N VAL A 87 6.59 14.12 -17.52
CA VAL A 87 5.73 15.15 -16.86
C VAL A 87 4.45 14.57 -16.26
N SER A 88 4.11 13.32 -16.59
CA SER A 88 2.91 12.63 -16.13
C SER A 88 2.97 12.28 -14.65
N MET A 89 1.82 12.39 -13.97
CA MET A 89 1.63 11.83 -12.63
C MET A 89 1.40 10.31 -12.62
N GLY A 90 1.43 9.64 -13.80
CA GLY A 90 1.32 8.19 -13.93
C GLY A 90 -0.10 7.65 -14.14
N TYR A 91 -1.12 8.52 -14.14
CA TYR A 91 -2.53 8.13 -14.34
C TYR A 91 -2.95 8.06 -15.82
N ASP A 92 -1.99 8.12 -16.73
CA ASP A 92 -2.08 7.82 -18.16
C ASP A 92 -1.11 6.67 -18.50
N PRO A 93 -1.29 5.46 -17.92
CA PRO A 93 -0.28 4.40 -18.03
C PRO A 93 -0.15 3.90 -19.47
N PHE A 94 1.11 3.67 -19.89
CA PHE A 94 1.46 3.19 -21.24
C PHE A 94 1.96 1.75 -21.21
N ASP A 95 3.08 1.46 -20.52
CA ASP A 95 3.74 0.14 -20.53
C ASP A 95 3.82 -0.46 -19.13
N ASP A 96 3.11 -1.56 -18.91
CA ASP A 96 3.03 -2.30 -17.64
C ASP A 96 4.38 -2.88 -17.18
N TYR A 97 5.37 -2.97 -18.07
CA TYR A 97 6.69 -3.53 -17.82
C TYR A 97 7.83 -2.51 -17.94
N ASP A 98 7.51 -1.21 -17.89
CA ASP A 98 8.51 -0.15 -17.85
C ASP A 98 8.39 0.71 -16.59
N LEU A 99 9.26 0.46 -15.64
CA LEU A 99 9.34 1.20 -14.36
C LEU A 99 10.30 2.41 -14.44
N GLY A 100 10.51 2.95 -15.63
CA GLY A 100 11.51 4.00 -15.86
C GLY A 100 12.87 3.44 -16.25
N SER A 101 12.89 2.38 -17.05
CA SER A 101 14.10 1.70 -17.54
C SER A 101 14.24 1.69 -19.07
N LYS A 102 13.17 1.93 -19.82
CA LYS A 102 13.16 1.90 -21.28
C LYS A 102 13.02 3.30 -21.86
N ASN A 103 13.74 3.59 -22.94
CA ASN A 103 13.57 4.84 -23.67
C ASN A 103 12.34 4.77 -24.58
N GLN A 104 11.17 5.10 -24.01
CA GLN A 104 9.91 5.23 -24.71
C GLN A 104 9.16 6.46 -24.17
N GLU A 105 8.18 6.95 -24.91
CA GLU A 105 7.48 8.20 -24.61
C GLU A 105 8.47 9.37 -24.37
N GLN A 106 9.54 9.41 -25.17
CA GLN A 106 10.59 10.44 -25.20
C GLN A 106 11.42 10.54 -23.89
N THR A 107 11.33 9.57 -23.01
CA THR A 107 12.08 9.56 -21.74
C THR A 107 12.46 8.14 -21.30
N ILE A 108 13.54 8.03 -20.49
CA ILE A 108 13.84 6.81 -19.74
C ILE A 108 13.13 6.86 -18.39
N ALA A 109 13.35 7.93 -17.63
CA ALA A 109 12.74 8.09 -16.31
C ALA A 109 11.22 8.36 -16.42
N THR A 110 10.45 7.93 -15.44
CA THR A 110 9.12 8.47 -15.16
C THR A 110 9.25 9.86 -14.51
N ARG A 111 8.15 10.56 -14.24
CA ARG A 111 8.18 11.79 -13.45
C ARG A 111 8.93 11.61 -12.13
N PHE A 112 8.76 10.46 -11.53
CA PHE A 112 9.26 10.17 -10.19
C PHE A 112 10.70 9.67 -10.16
N GLY A 113 11.25 9.24 -11.29
CA GLY A 113 12.63 8.80 -11.42
C GLY A 113 12.81 7.55 -12.29
N THR A 114 14.04 7.04 -12.33
CA THR A 114 14.37 5.77 -12.98
C THR A 114 13.99 4.57 -12.13
N ARG A 115 13.90 3.38 -12.73
CA ARG A 115 13.72 2.11 -12.02
C ARG A 115 14.73 1.93 -10.89
N GLU A 116 16.00 2.27 -11.12
CA GLU A 116 17.03 2.19 -10.08
C GLU A 116 16.69 3.02 -8.85
N LYS A 117 16.23 4.27 -9.05
CA LYS A 117 15.82 5.15 -7.96
C LYS A 117 14.60 4.62 -7.22
N LEU A 118 13.64 4.03 -7.93
CA LEU A 118 12.47 3.36 -7.33
C LEU A 118 12.89 2.17 -6.47
N GLU A 119 13.77 1.29 -6.97
CA GLU A 119 14.29 0.16 -6.22
C GLU A 119 15.01 0.61 -4.93
N ARG A 120 15.80 1.69 -5.01
CA ARG A 120 16.46 2.29 -3.82
C ARG A 120 15.44 2.85 -2.83
N CYS A 121 14.41 3.52 -3.31
CA CYS A 121 13.33 4.05 -2.48
C CYS A 121 12.62 2.93 -1.72
N VAL A 122 12.20 1.89 -2.42
CA VAL A 122 11.57 0.73 -1.79
C VAL A 122 12.50 0.06 -0.78
N ALA A 123 13.77 -0.17 -1.13
CA ALA A 123 14.75 -0.80 -0.25
C ALA A 123 14.94 -0.02 1.07
N ILE A 124 15.02 1.31 1.03
CA ILE A 124 15.20 2.11 2.25
C ILE A 124 13.92 2.18 3.09
N LEU A 125 12.75 2.25 2.47
CA LEU A 125 11.47 2.19 3.17
C LEU A 125 11.34 0.85 3.91
N ARG A 126 11.59 -0.26 3.22
CA ARG A 126 11.57 -1.61 3.80
C ARG A 126 12.58 -1.78 4.93
N ALA A 127 13.81 -1.29 4.75
CA ALA A 127 14.86 -1.34 5.79
C ALA A 127 14.47 -0.56 7.06
N ASN A 128 13.65 0.48 6.93
CA ASN A 128 13.10 1.23 8.06
C ASN A 128 11.78 0.63 8.61
N GLY A 129 11.36 -0.54 8.13
CA GLY A 129 10.13 -1.21 8.61
C GLY A 129 8.85 -0.56 8.10
N LEU A 130 8.90 0.18 6.99
CA LEU A 130 7.74 0.74 6.32
C LEU A 130 7.28 -0.21 5.22
N ASP A 131 6.01 -0.57 5.23
CA ASP A 131 5.39 -1.27 4.10
C ASP A 131 5.24 -0.33 2.91
N VAL A 132 5.37 -0.87 1.70
CA VAL A 132 5.23 -0.10 0.47
C VAL A 132 3.97 -0.54 -0.26
N TYR A 133 3.09 0.41 -0.53
CA TYR A 133 1.89 0.20 -1.35
C TYR A 133 2.05 0.95 -2.66
N ILE A 134 1.68 0.30 -3.75
CA ILE A 134 1.77 0.86 -5.11
C ILE A 134 0.38 1.24 -5.61
N ASP A 135 0.31 2.37 -6.28
CA ASP A 135 -0.88 2.79 -7.03
C ASP A 135 -1.00 2.00 -8.33
N VAL A 136 -2.10 1.28 -8.52
CA VAL A 136 -2.35 0.41 -9.66
C VAL A 136 -3.52 0.94 -10.48
N VAL A 137 -3.25 1.31 -11.73
CA VAL A 137 -4.24 1.83 -12.68
C VAL A 137 -4.58 0.73 -13.68
N ASP A 138 -5.59 -0.08 -13.37
CA ASP A 138 -6.06 -1.18 -14.23
C ASP A 138 -7.40 -0.89 -14.94
N ASN A 139 -7.89 0.35 -14.84
CA ASN A 139 -9.07 0.77 -15.57
C ASN A 139 -8.76 1.02 -17.04
N HIS A 140 -7.67 1.70 -17.36
CA HIS A 140 -7.39 2.17 -18.72
C HIS A 140 -5.89 2.18 -19.05
N ARG A 141 -5.60 2.43 -20.33
CA ARG A 141 -4.26 2.73 -20.87
C ARG A 141 -4.35 3.91 -21.83
N ASP A 142 -3.21 4.63 -22.01
CA ASP A 142 -3.09 5.77 -22.90
C ASP A 142 -1.85 5.65 -23.80
N GLY A 143 -1.83 6.42 -24.91
CA GLY A 143 -0.70 6.47 -25.83
C GLY A 143 -0.74 5.43 -26.96
N GLY A 144 -1.75 4.57 -27.00
CA GLY A 144 -1.96 3.61 -28.07
C GLY A 144 -2.45 4.24 -29.38
N ASN A 145 -2.18 3.60 -30.48
CA ASN A 145 -2.72 3.97 -31.78
C ASN A 145 -3.90 3.06 -32.13
N ASN A 146 -5.12 3.59 -32.14
CA ASN A 146 -6.35 2.82 -32.39
C ASN A 146 -6.41 1.57 -31.47
N LYS A 147 -6.26 1.77 -30.15
CA LYS A 147 -6.25 0.68 -29.15
C LYS A 147 -5.23 -0.43 -29.43
N THR A 148 -4.13 -0.08 -30.09
CA THR A 148 -3.01 -0.98 -30.36
C THR A 148 -1.75 -0.44 -29.70
N TYR A 149 -1.14 -1.23 -28.83
CA TYR A 149 0.02 -0.87 -28.04
C TYR A 149 1.18 -1.81 -28.33
N GLN A 150 2.32 -1.23 -28.64
CA GLN A 150 3.57 -1.95 -28.92
C GLN A 150 4.68 -1.33 -28.06
N TYR A 151 5.43 -2.16 -27.38
CA TYR A 151 6.43 -1.70 -26.43
C TYR A 151 7.84 -2.09 -26.86
N LYS A 152 8.83 -1.40 -26.30
CA LYS A 152 10.24 -1.78 -26.46
C LYS A 152 10.61 -2.87 -25.45
N ASP A 153 11.57 -3.71 -25.81
CA ASP A 153 12.23 -4.61 -24.88
C ASP A 153 13.28 -3.87 -24.01
N ALA A 154 13.97 -4.59 -23.14
CA ALA A 154 15.02 -4.03 -22.29
C ALA A 154 16.21 -3.44 -23.09
N ASP A 155 16.45 -3.92 -24.31
CA ASP A 155 17.48 -3.40 -25.22
C ASP A 155 17.01 -2.21 -26.07
N GLY A 156 15.73 -1.83 -25.94
CA GLY A 156 15.12 -0.74 -26.70
C GLY A 156 14.64 -1.14 -28.11
N LYS A 157 14.60 -2.43 -28.43
CA LYS A 157 14.10 -2.90 -29.73
C LYS A 157 12.59 -2.72 -29.81
N PRO A 158 12.04 -2.11 -30.85
CA PRO A 158 10.60 -1.96 -31.03
C PRO A 158 9.92 -3.33 -31.19
N ASN A 159 8.68 -3.42 -30.71
CA ASN A 159 7.84 -4.63 -30.74
C ASN A 159 8.43 -5.84 -29.98
N GLY A 160 9.40 -5.63 -29.12
CA GLY A 160 10.02 -6.65 -28.28
C GLY A 160 9.48 -6.73 -26.85
N GLY A 161 8.65 -5.76 -26.46
CA GLY A 161 8.09 -5.70 -25.12
C GLY A 161 6.96 -6.70 -24.87
N ARG A 162 6.62 -6.87 -23.60
CA ARG A 162 5.57 -7.79 -23.14
C ARG A 162 4.21 -7.15 -23.17
N PHE A 163 3.18 -7.98 -23.22
CA PHE A 163 1.77 -7.61 -23.09
C PHE A 163 1.37 -6.50 -24.07
N ALA A 164 1.87 -6.61 -25.33
CA ALA A 164 1.38 -5.80 -26.45
C ALA A 164 -0.14 -5.96 -26.55
N LYS A 165 -0.85 -4.83 -26.56
CA LYS A 165 -2.31 -4.84 -26.55
C LYS A 165 -2.88 -4.60 -27.93
N ASN A 166 -4.05 -5.15 -28.18
CA ASN A 166 -4.81 -5.04 -29.41
C ASN A 166 -6.24 -4.55 -29.10
N PRO A 167 -7.03 -4.14 -30.10
CA PRO A 167 -8.38 -3.63 -29.86
C PRO A 167 -9.28 -4.55 -29.02
N GLY A 168 -9.10 -5.88 -29.10
CA GLY A 168 -9.85 -6.85 -28.32
C GLY A 168 -9.53 -6.87 -26.81
N ASP A 169 -8.52 -6.16 -26.38
CA ASP A 169 -8.21 -5.98 -24.96
C ASP A 169 -8.94 -4.80 -24.31
N PHE A 170 -9.76 -4.08 -25.10
CA PHE A 170 -10.39 -2.84 -24.69
C PHE A 170 -11.91 -2.83 -24.93
N SER A 171 -12.64 -2.17 -24.02
CA SER A 171 -14.07 -1.89 -24.18
C SER A 171 -14.33 -0.90 -25.32
N CYS A 172 -15.48 -1.07 -26.00
CA CYS A 172 -16.00 -0.08 -26.93
C CYS A 172 -16.59 1.11 -26.18
N GLY A 173 -16.65 2.27 -26.85
CA GLY A 173 -17.25 3.49 -26.28
C GLY A 173 -16.32 4.35 -25.45
N CYS A 174 -15.16 3.85 -25.05
CA CYS A 174 -14.14 4.61 -24.34
C CYS A 174 -12.87 4.80 -25.18
N GLY A 175 -12.28 6.01 -25.10
CA GLY A 175 -11.16 6.41 -25.94
C GLY A 175 -11.59 7.16 -27.20
N ALA A 176 -10.61 7.50 -28.06
CA ALA A 176 -10.84 8.46 -29.15
C ALA A 176 -11.79 7.99 -30.26
N ASN A 177 -11.99 6.67 -30.42
CA ASN A 177 -12.92 6.08 -31.41
C ASN A 177 -13.22 4.62 -31.07
N ASP A 178 -14.43 4.16 -31.37
CA ASP A 178 -14.74 2.75 -31.50
C ASP A 178 -13.95 2.17 -32.68
N VAL A 179 -12.96 1.36 -32.37
CA VAL A 179 -12.17 0.67 -33.39
C VAL A 179 -12.72 -0.74 -33.62
N SER A 180 -12.58 -1.22 -34.86
CA SER A 180 -12.97 -2.60 -35.16
C SER A 180 -12.21 -3.59 -34.29
N GLY A 181 -12.93 -4.45 -33.59
CA GLY A 181 -12.36 -5.48 -32.72
C GLY A 181 -12.38 -5.15 -31.22
N CYS A 182 -12.79 -3.95 -30.80
CA CYS A 182 -13.09 -3.70 -29.39
C CYS A 182 -14.30 -4.55 -28.93
N VAL A 183 -14.46 -4.74 -27.62
CA VAL A 183 -15.47 -5.60 -27.04
C VAL A 183 -16.54 -4.82 -26.25
N PRO A 184 -17.74 -5.35 -26.05
CA PRO A 184 -18.71 -4.73 -25.15
C PRO A 184 -18.17 -4.64 -23.72
N GLU A 185 -18.52 -3.55 -23.02
CA GLU A 185 -18.19 -3.38 -21.60
C GLU A 185 -18.81 -4.51 -20.75
N ASP A 186 -18.11 -4.91 -19.69
CA ASP A 186 -18.62 -5.91 -18.74
C ASP A 186 -19.76 -5.30 -17.90
N PRO A 187 -20.94 -5.97 -17.81
CA PRO A 187 -22.06 -5.49 -17.00
C PRO A 187 -21.79 -5.43 -15.49
N ASN A 188 -20.66 -5.99 -15.01
CA ASN A 188 -20.24 -5.92 -13.61
C ASN A 188 -19.31 -4.74 -13.31
N VAL A 189 -19.09 -3.85 -14.26
CA VAL A 189 -18.46 -2.55 -14.02
C VAL A 189 -19.43 -1.68 -13.24
N PRO A 190 -19.07 -1.13 -12.08
CA PRO A 190 -19.99 -0.35 -11.23
C PRO A 190 -20.56 0.90 -11.90
N THR A 191 -19.75 1.59 -12.73
CA THR A 191 -20.15 2.82 -13.44
C THR A 191 -19.75 2.72 -14.90
N PRO A 192 -20.60 2.06 -15.73
CA PRO A 192 -20.32 1.91 -17.16
C PRO A 192 -20.13 3.26 -17.88
N GLY A 193 -19.18 3.30 -18.82
CA GLY A 193 -18.88 4.49 -19.62
C GLY A 193 -18.11 5.58 -18.89
N LEU A 194 -17.51 5.30 -17.74
CA LEU A 194 -16.59 6.20 -17.05
C LEU A 194 -15.19 6.10 -17.68
N CYS A 195 -14.93 6.90 -18.70
CA CYS A 195 -13.74 6.80 -19.54
C CYS A 195 -12.66 7.81 -19.14
N PHE A 196 -11.45 7.32 -18.83
CA PHE A 196 -10.25 8.15 -18.64
C PHE A 196 -9.21 7.96 -19.76
N GLY A 197 -9.31 6.89 -20.54
CA GLY A 197 -8.46 6.53 -21.67
C GLY A 197 -9.05 5.38 -22.45
N ASP A 198 -8.20 4.54 -23.06
CA ASP A 198 -8.64 3.26 -23.63
C ASP A 198 -8.93 2.29 -22.50
N GLU A 199 -10.21 2.06 -22.21
CA GLU A 199 -10.67 1.23 -21.10
C GLU A 199 -10.35 -0.25 -21.35
N LEU A 200 -9.71 -0.90 -20.37
CA LEU A 200 -9.34 -2.30 -20.45
C LEU A 200 -10.55 -3.24 -20.24
N ALA A 201 -10.57 -4.36 -20.93
CA ALA A 201 -11.63 -5.38 -20.88
C ALA A 201 -11.11 -6.73 -20.35
N PRO A 202 -10.71 -6.86 -19.08
CA PRO A 202 -10.12 -8.09 -18.56
C PRO A 202 -11.08 -9.29 -18.60
N ILE A 203 -12.39 -9.07 -18.49
CA ILE A 203 -13.37 -10.16 -18.46
C ILE A 203 -13.83 -10.54 -19.88
N ASN A 204 -14.16 -9.57 -20.72
CA ASN A 204 -14.75 -9.78 -22.03
C ASN A 204 -13.73 -9.74 -23.18
N GLY A 205 -12.44 -9.55 -22.89
CA GLY A 205 -11.38 -9.37 -23.89
C GLY A 205 -11.24 -10.51 -24.91
N THR A 206 -10.82 -10.18 -26.12
CA THR A 206 -10.55 -11.14 -27.20
C THR A 206 -9.15 -10.91 -27.79
N PRO A 207 -8.33 -11.98 -28.00
CA PRO A 207 -8.65 -13.38 -27.70
C PRO A 207 -8.96 -13.61 -26.22
N PRO A 208 -9.73 -14.67 -25.91
CA PRO A 208 -10.11 -14.94 -24.53
C PRO A 208 -8.92 -14.93 -23.58
N GLN A 209 -9.08 -14.20 -22.46
CA GLN A 209 -8.10 -14.10 -21.38
C GLN A 209 -6.77 -13.38 -21.71
N HIS A 210 -6.58 -12.78 -22.87
CA HIS A 210 -5.32 -12.07 -23.16
C HIS A 210 -5.14 -10.87 -22.22
N CYS A 211 -6.11 -9.95 -22.18
CA CYS A 211 -6.09 -8.82 -21.24
C CYS A 211 -6.03 -9.30 -19.79
N PHE A 212 -6.90 -10.24 -19.40
CA PHE A 212 -6.96 -10.80 -18.05
C PHE A 212 -5.60 -11.35 -17.59
N ASN A 213 -5.02 -12.27 -18.35
CA ASN A 213 -3.74 -12.90 -18.00
C ASN A 213 -2.57 -11.90 -18.06
N GLY A 214 -2.61 -10.95 -18.98
CA GLY A 214 -1.58 -9.92 -19.10
C GLY A 214 -1.54 -9.01 -17.87
N LEU A 215 -2.68 -8.56 -17.36
CA LEU A 215 -2.78 -7.75 -16.14
C LEU A 215 -2.32 -8.55 -14.90
N LEU A 216 -2.78 -9.80 -14.76
CA LEU A 216 -2.33 -10.65 -13.65
C LEU A 216 -0.79 -10.85 -13.67
N ALA A 217 -0.23 -11.14 -14.84
CA ALA A 217 1.19 -11.39 -14.98
C ALA A 217 2.04 -10.13 -14.74
N SER A 218 1.60 -8.97 -15.22
CA SER A 218 2.32 -7.70 -15.00
C SER A 218 2.27 -7.26 -13.53
N ALA A 219 1.12 -7.40 -12.86
CA ALA A 219 0.98 -7.10 -11.45
C ALA A 219 1.83 -8.04 -10.56
N ASP A 220 1.84 -9.34 -10.86
CA ASP A 220 2.68 -10.33 -10.17
C ASP A 220 4.17 -10.00 -10.36
N TRP A 221 4.59 -9.73 -11.59
CA TRP A 221 5.96 -9.34 -11.88
C TRP A 221 6.38 -8.07 -11.13
N MET A 222 5.59 -7.00 -11.18
CA MET A 222 5.86 -5.74 -10.48
C MET A 222 5.98 -5.97 -8.97
N THR A 223 5.06 -6.74 -8.40
CA THR A 223 5.05 -7.08 -6.97
C THR A 223 6.33 -7.74 -6.53
N ARG A 224 6.84 -8.69 -7.32
CA ARG A 224 8.07 -9.42 -7.01
C ARG A 224 9.31 -8.57 -7.28
N ALA A 225 9.33 -7.84 -8.41
CA ALA A 225 10.47 -6.99 -8.79
C ALA A 225 10.73 -5.85 -7.79
N LEU A 226 9.69 -5.36 -7.11
CA LEU A 226 9.77 -4.26 -6.15
C LEU A 226 9.57 -4.71 -4.69
N ASP A 227 9.21 -5.96 -4.42
CA ASP A 227 8.81 -6.43 -3.08
C ASP A 227 7.73 -5.55 -2.43
N VAL A 228 6.59 -5.43 -3.10
CA VAL A 228 5.45 -4.61 -2.65
C VAL A 228 4.64 -5.35 -1.60
N GLN A 229 4.07 -4.64 -0.62
CA GLN A 229 3.24 -5.21 0.46
C GLN A 229 1.76 -4.91 0.33
N GLY A 230 1.39 -3.96 -0.53
CA GLY A 230 -0.02 -3.63 -0.74
C GLY A 230 -0.26 -2.77 -1.97
N TYR A 231 -1.53 -2.52 -2.24
CA TYR A 231 -1.98 -1.83 -3.45
C TYR A 231 -3.07 -0.81 -3.14
N ARG A 232 -3.01 0.32 -3.81
CA ARG A 232 -4.15 1.18 -4.03
C ARG A 232 -4.63 0.96 -5.47
N LEU A 233 -5.87 0.56 -5.63
CA LEU A 233 -6.49 0.36 -6.94
C LEU A 233 -7.18 1.65 -7.36
N ASP A 234 -6.72 2.22 -8.47
CA ASP A 234 -7.25 3.45 -9.05
C ASP A 234 -8.61 3.22 -9.69
N ASP A 235 -9.52 4.19 -9.55
CA ASP A 235 -10.83 4.24 -10.20
C ASP A 235 -11.55 2.89 -10.33
N VAL A 236 -11.77 2.21 -9.20
CA VAL A 236 -12.45 0.90 -9.21
C VAL A 236 -13.92 0.97 -9.62
N LYS A 237 -14.47 2.15 -9.85
CA LYS A 237 -15.81 2.34 -10.44
C LYS A 237 -15.84 1.94 -11.92
N GLY A 238 -14.72 2.04 -12.61
CA GLY A 238 -14.56 1.63 -14.01
C GLY A 238 -14.02 0.20 -14.18
N ILE A 239 -13.79 -0.55 -13.10
CA ILE A 239 -13.23 -1.91 -13.19
C ILE A 239 -14.30 -2.95 -12.81
N SER A 240 -14.42 -4.01 -13.62
CA SER A 240 -15.31 -5.14 -13.29
C SER A 240 -15.02 -5.71 -11.91
N THR A 241 -16.04 -5.79 -11.05
CA THR A 241 -15.91 -6.39 -9.72
C THR A 241 -15.52 -7.87 -9.77
N GLN A 242 -15.73 -8.57 -10.91
CA GLN A 242 -15.32 -9.95 -11.11
C GLN A 242 -13.82 -10.09 -11.36
N PHE A 243 -13.13 -9.02 -11.76
CA PHE A 243 -11.68 -9.03 -11.99
C PHE A 243 -10.86 -8.85 -10.71
N ILE A 244 -11.35 -8.05 -9.75
CA ILE A 244 -10.58 -7.67 -8.55
C ILE A 244 -10.15 -8.88 -7.69
N PRO A 245 -11.03 -9.84 -7.32
CA PRO A 245 -10.60 -10.99 -6.52
C PRO A 245 -9.58 -11.90 -7.23
N PRO A 246 -9.74 -12.27 -8.52
CA PRO A 246 -8.69 -12.99 -9.23
C PRO A 246 -7.35 -12.27 -9.25
N LEU A 247 -7.32 -10.96 -9.51
CA LEU A 247 -6.10 -10.14 -9.48
C LEU A 247 -5.41 -10.24 -8.12
N LEU A 248 -6.13 -9.89 -7.05
CA LEU A 248 -5.56 -9.79 -5.70
C LEU A 248 -5.24 -11.15 -5.05
N ASN A 249 -5.71 -12.25 -5.60
CA ASN A 249 -5.39 -13.61 -5.15
C ASN A 249 -4.35 -14.29 -6.06
N PHE A 250 -3.86 -13.60 -7.09
CA PHE A 250 -2.87 -14.17 -8.01
C PHE A 250 -1.44 -14.01 -7.49
N GLY A 251 -0.65 -15.08 -7.60
CA GLY A 251 0.80 -15.06 -7.39
C GLY A 251 1.24 -14.34 -6.12
N ALA A 252 2.11 -13.36 -6.26
CA ALA A 252 2.67 -12.59 -5.16
C ALA A 252 1.70 -11.57 -4.53
N LEU A 253 0.56 -11.30 -5.17
CA LEU A 253 -0.46 -10.39 -4.64
C LEU A 253 -1.30 -11.05 -3.54
N ASN A 254 -1.34 -12.38 -3.54
CA ASN A 254 -2.15 -13.14 -2.59
C ASN A 254 -1.78 -12.83 -1.14
N GLY A 255 -2.78 -12.49 -0.33
CA GLY A 255 -2.62 -12.16 1.09
C GLY A 255 -2.06 -10.77 1.39
N LYS A 256 -1.76 -9.96 0.36
CA LYS A 256 -1.33 -8.56 0.57
C LYS A 256 -2.53 -7.64 0.73
N PHE A 257 -2.31 -6.50 1.38
CA PHE A 257 -3.32 -5.47 1.56
C PHE A 257 -3.73 -4.84 0.22
N ALA A 258 -5.01 -4.46 0.10
CA ALA A 258 -5.48 -3.67 -1.02
C ALA A 258 -6.60 -2.72 -0.59
N VAL A 259 -6.59 -1.51 -1.16
CA VAL A 259 -7.64 -0.52 -1.00
C VAL A 259 -8.07 0.01 -2.36
N GLY A 260 -9.38 0.05 -2.61
CA GLY A 260 -9.96 0.61 -3.84
C GLY A 260 -10.37 2.06 -3.68
N GLU A 261 -10.12 2.84 -4.71
CA GLU A 261 -10.69 4.17 -4.84
C GLU A 261 -12.09 4.07 -5.49
N PHE A 262 -13.09 3.91 -4.67
CA PHE A 262 -14.48 4.06 -5.09
C PHE A 262 -14.94 5.49 -4.78
N PHE A 263 -14.69 6.42 -5.69
CA PHE A 263 -14.90 7.87 -5.49
C PHE A 263 -16.40 8.20 -5.44
N ASP A 264 -17.03 7.98 -4.29
CA ASP A 264 -18.45 8.23 -4.07
C ASP A 264 -18.78 8.48 -2.59
N GLY A 265 -19.72 9.41 -2.33
CA GLY A 265 -20.21 9.67 -0.97
C GLY A 265 -21.34 8.74 -0.52
N ASP A 266 -21.80 7.83 -1.36
CA ASP A 266 -22.87 6.87 -1.04
C ASP A 266 -22.27 5.63 -0.36
N LEU A 267 -22.62 5.43 0.91
CA LEU A 267 -22.14 4.33 1.73
C LEU A 267 -22.58 2.97 1.21
N ASP A 268 -23.79 2.85 0.69
CA ASP A 268 -24.32 1.58 0.22
C ASP A 268 -23.65 1.13 -1.08
N LEU A 269 -23.30 2.07 -1.98
CA LEU A 269 -22.53 1.75 -3.18
C LEU A 269 -21.15 1.17 -2.82
N ILE A 270 -20.44 1.79 -1.87
CA ILE A 270 -19.13 1.29 -1.42
C ILE A 270 -19.24 -0.09 -0.75
N ARG A 271 -20.22 -0.28 0.14
CA ARG A 271 -20.47 -1.59 0.78
C ARG A 271 -20.81 -2.68 -0.24
N ASN A 272 -21.60 -2.33 -1.24
CA ASN A 272 -21.92 -3.25 -2.34
C ASN A 272 -20.67 -3.61 -3.14
N TRP A 273 -19.79 -2.65 -3.44
CA TRP A 273 -18.54 -2.93 -4.11
C TRP A 273 -17.64 -3.87 -3.27
N ILE A 274 -17.46 -3.61 -1.97
CA ILE A 274 -16.71 -4.49 -1.06
C ILE A 274 -17.31 -5.91 -1.08
N SER A 275 -18.63 -6.03 -1.00
CA SER A 275 -19.32 -7.32 -1.05
C SER A 275 -19.10 -8.04 -2.39
N ASN A 276 -19.22 -7.32 -3.51
CA ASN A 276 -19.06 -7.88 -4.86
C ASN A 276 -17.62 -8.28 -5.16
N THR A 277 -16.65 -7.70 -4.47
CA THR A 277 -15.23 -8.12 -4.48
C THR A 277 -14.91 -9.18 -3.41
N SER A 278 -15.94 -9.78 -2.81
CA SER A 278 -15.83 -10.82 -1.77
C SER A 278 -15.05 -10.37 -0.52
N GLY A 279 -15.06 -9.08 -0.21
CA GLY A 279 -14.32 -8.49 0.90
C GLY A 279 -12.79 -8.59 0.75
N ARG A 280 -12.29 -8.79 -0.48
CA ARG A 280 -10.85 -8.96 -0.73
C ARG A 280 -10.08 -7.63 -0.68
N ALA A 281 -10.76 -6.52 -0.91
CA ALA A 281 -10.18 -5.19 -0.84
C ALA A 281 -10.94 -4.30 0.14
N SER A 282 -10.22 -3.44 0.84
CA SER A 282 -10.76 -2.30 1.58
C SER A 282 -11.16 -1.18 0.62
N ALA A 283 -11.86 -0.16 1.11
CA ALA A 283 -12.19 1.03 0.35
C ALA A 283 -11.80 2.30 1.10
N PHE A 284 -11.42 3.35 0.38
CA PHE A 284 -11.32 4.68 0.98
C PHE A 284 -12.69 5.15 1.45
N ASP A 285 -12.77 5.68 2.66
CA ASP A 285 -14.01 6.12 3.29
C ASP A 285 -14.43 7.51 2.78
N PHE A 286 -14.81 7.56 1.49
CA PHE A 286 -15.37 8.78 0.88
C PHE A 286 -16.68 9.24 1.54
N PRO A 287 -17.59 8.35 1.98
CA PRO A 287 -18.76 8.75 2.77
C PRO A 287 -18.39 9.53 4.03
N LEU A 288 -17.41 9.06 4.82
CA LEU A 288 -16.90 9.81 5.98
C LEU A 288 -16.35 11.16 5.55
N ARG A 289 -15.50 11.16 4.52
CA ARG A 289 -14.81 12.37 4.03
C ARG A 289 -15.80 13.44 3.54
N PHE A 290 -16.76 13.06 2.69
CA PHE A 290 -17.66 14.02 2.05
C PHE A 290 -18.80 14.47 2.94
N ASN A 291 -19.45 13.53 3.63
CA ASN A 291 -20.69 13.79 4.32
C ASN A 291 -20.49 14.25 5.78
N PHE A 292 -19.31 13.97 6.37
CA PHE A 292 -19.04 14.28 7.78
C PHE A 292 -17.81 15.15 7.99
N LEU A 293 -16.61 14.75 7.53
CA LEU A 293 -15.40 15.53 7.80
C LEU A 293 -15.39 16.87 7.06
N THR A 294 -15.85 16.92 5.81
CA THR A 294 -15.92 18.18 5.06
C THR A 294 -16.81 19.22 5.74
N PRO A 295 -18.08 18.92 6.07
CA PRO A 295 -18.92 19.89 6.76
C PRO A 295 -18.46 20.15 8.20
N MET A 296 -17.94 19.17 8.94
CA MET A 296 -17.37 19.38 10.28
C MET A 296 -16.23 20.41 10.24
N CYS A 297 -15.33 20.29 9.30
CA CYS A 297 -14.16 21.17 9.22
C CYS A 297 -14.46 22.52 8.57
N ASN A 298 -15.12 22.51 7.39
CA ASN A 298 -15.37 23.74 6.64
C ASN A 298 -16.54 24.58 7.16
N ASN A 299 -17.49 23.96 7.86
CA ASN A 299 -18.67 24.65 8.45
C ASN A 299 -18.65 24.55 9.98
N ALA A 300 -17.51 24.77 10.60
CA ALA A 300 -17.36 24.70 12.06
C ALA A 300 -18.40 25.56 12.79
N GLY A 301 -19.04 24.97 13.79
CA GLY A 301 -20.11 25.58 14.58
C GLY A 301 -21.51 25.45 13.97
N PHE A 302 -21.64 25.00 12.73
CA PHE A 302 -22.94 24.70 12.07
C PHE A 302 -23.17 23.19 11.88
N PHE A 303 -22.11 22.41 11.84
CA PHE A 303 -22.22 20.96 11.74
C PHE A 303 -22.65 20.38 13.10
N ASP A 304 -23.71 19.58 13.10
CA ASP A 304 -24.15 18.86 14.29
C ASP A 304 -23.21 17.67 14.58
N MET A 305 -22.37 17.81 15.60
CA MET A 305 -21.37 16.83 16.00
C MET A 305 -21.96 15.46 16.38
N SER A 306 -23.26 15.41 16.73
CA SER A 306 -23.92 14.13 17.01
C SER A 306 -23.98 13.17 15.82
N GLN A 307 -23.80 13.69 14.60
CA GLN A 307 -23.76 12.90 13.36
C GLN A 307 -22.48 12.07 13.19
N LEU A 308 -21.43 12.36 13.98
CA LEU A 308 -20.21 11.55 13.96
C LEU A 308 -20.38 10.14 14.57
N ASP A 309 -21.48 9.92 15.28
CA ASP A 309 -21.79 8.61 15.84
C ASP A 309 -22.10 7.60 14.71
N HIS A 310 -21.24 6.61 14.54
CA HIS A 310 -21.29 5.65 13.44
C HIS A 310 -21.15 6.28 12.03
N ALA A 311 -20.35 7.33 11.87
CA ALA A 311 -20.16 8.04 10.62
C ALA A 311 -19.33 7.23 9.61
N GLY A 312 -19.74 7.29 8.35
CA GLY A 312 -19.02 6.72 7.21
C GLY A 312 -18.94 5.19 7.18
N LEU A 313 -18.03 4.68 6.37
CA LEU A 313 -17.74 3.25 6.30
C LEU A 313 -17.11 2.75 7.61
N ALA A 314 -16.21 3.55 8.21
CA ALA A 314 -15.59 3.22 9.49
C ALA A 314 -16.58 3.01 10.63
N GLY A 315 -17.75 3.69 10.59
CA GLY A 315 -18.81 3.53 11.58
C GLY A 315 -19.59 2.23 11.47
N VAL A 316 -19.51 1.52 10.35
CA VAL A 316 -20.32 0.30 10.09
C VAL A 316 -19.46 -0.91 9.72
N ASP A 317 -18.30 -0.70 9.09
CA ASP A 317 -17.34 -1.73 8.70
C ASP A 317 -15.89 -1.19 8.81
N PRO A 318 -15.41 -0.97 10.04
CA PRO A 318 -14.08 -0.41 10.26
C PRO A 318 -12.94 -1.27 9.71
N PHE A 319 -13.17 -2.58 9.53
CA PHE A 319 -12.18 -3.49 8.98
C PHE A 319 -11.82 -3.19 7.52
N HIS A 320 -12.80 -2.76 6.71
CA HIS A 320 -12.59 -2.41 5.31
C HIS A 320 -12.46 -0.90 5.08
N ALA A 321 -12.51 -0.07 6.12
CA ALA A 321 -12.46 1.38 5.98
C ALA A 321 -11.02 1.92 6.02
N VAL A 322 -10.58 2.57 4.93
CA VAL A 322 -9.38 3.41 4.93
C VAL A 322 -9.83 4.86 5.06
N THR A 323 -9.67 5.43 6.24
CA THR A 323 -10.12 6.80 6.56
C THR A 323 -9.08 7.83 6.12
N PHE A 324 -9.52 9.00 5.67
CA PHE A 324 -8.64 10.08 5.25
C PHE A 324 -9.30 11.45 5.37
N VAL A 325 -8.49 12.49 5.53
CA VAL A 325 -8.94 13.88 5.53
C VAL A 325 -8.82 14.47 4.14
N GLU A 326 -7.70 14.25 3.48
CA GLU A 326 -7.40 14.75 2.14
C GLU A 326 -6.61 13.72 1.34
N ASN A 327 -6.71 13.77 0.01
CA ASN A 327 -5.87 13.08 -0.94
C ASN A 327 -5.49 13.99 -2.11
N HIS A 328 -4.74 13.48 -3.08
CA HIS A 328 -4.24 14.25 -4.21
C HIS A 328 -5.34 14.79 -5.14
N ASP A 329 -6.54 14.19 -5.16
CA ASP A 329 -7.68 14.62 -5.96
C ASP A 329 -8.60 15.55 -5.20
N THR A 330 -8.94 15.23 -3.96
CA THR A 330 -9.80 16.08 -3.14
C THR A 330 -9.13 17.41 -2.80
N ASP A 331 -7.80 17.46 -2.64
CA ASP A 331 -7.02 18.70 -2.48
C ASP A 331 -7.15 19.65 -3.69
N ARG A 332 -7.43 19.10 -4.89
CA ARG A 332 -7.62 19.88 -6.12
C ARG A 332 -9.07 20.25 -6.39
N SER A 333 -10.00 19.37 -6.09
CA SER A 333 -11.39 19.47 -6.53
C SER A 333 -12.34 19.97 -5.44
N SER A 334 -12.11 19.56 -4.19
CA SER A 334 -13.02 19.86 -3.06
C SER A 334 -12.28 19.87 -1.72
N PRO A 335 -11.27 20.74 -1.54
CA PRO A 335 -10.41 20.68 -0.37
C PRO A 335 -11.13 21.00 0.94
N ILE A 336 -10.68 20.38 2.02
CA ILE A 336 -10.94 20.88 3.37
C ILE A 336 -9.96 22.05 3.59
N VAL A 337 -10.49 23.27 3.65
CA VAL A 337 -9.67 24.48 3.72
C VAL A 337 -9.49 25.03 5.14
N THR A 338 -10.32 24.58 6.09
CA THR A 338 -10.26 25.02 7.49
C THR A 338 -10.29 23.81 8.42
N ASN A 339 -9.78 23.97 9.64
CA ASN A 339 -9.91 23.02 10.74
C ASN A 339 -9.47 21.57 10.42
N LYS A 340 -8.60 21.33 9.45
CA LYS A 340 -8.09 19.97 9.11
C LYS A 340 -7.57 19.20 10.32
N ALA A 341 -7.01 19.89 11.32
CA ALA A 341 -6.50 19.28 12.55
C ALA A 341 -7.59 18.48 13.29
N GLN A 342 -8.83 18.96 13.31
CA GLN A 342 -9.95 18.23 13.92
C GLN A 342 -10.33 16.97 13.11
N GLY A 343 -10.23 17.05 11.78
CA GLY A 343 -10.39 15.88 10.90
C GLY A 343 -9.33 14.81 11.17
N TYR A 344 -8.07 15.20 11.28
CA TYR A 344 -6.98 14.28 11.65
C TYR A 344 -7.15 13.73 13.07
N ALA A 345 -7.60 14.56 14.05
CA ALA A 345 -7.90 14.07 15.38
C ALA A 345 -8.96 12.97 15.35
N TYR A 346 -10.01 13.11 14.52
CA TYR A 346 -11.03 12.08 14.39
C TYR A 346 -10.47 10.79 13.77
N ILE A 347 -9.85 10.84 12.58
CA ILE A 347 -9.42 9.62 11.88
C ILE A 347 -8.26 8.88 12.57
N LEU A 348 -7.39 9.60 13.30
CA LEU A 348 -6.27 9.01 14.04
C LEU A 348 -6.64 8.51 15.43
N THR A 349 -7.88 8.69 15.87
CA THR A 349 -8.34 8.20 17.17
C THR A 349 -9.57 7.30 17.11
N SER A 350 -10.31 7.32 15.98
CA SER A 350 -11.43 6.42 15.70
C SER A 350 -10.99 5.06 15.17
N GLU A 351 -11.94 4.19 14.83
CA GLU A 351 -11.67 2.93 14.15
C GLU A 351 -11.44 3.15 12.65
N GLY A 352 -10.90 2.14 11.98
CA GLY A 352 -10.47 2.18 10.57
C GLY A 352 -8.96 2.28 10.42
N TYR A 353 -8.48 2.30 9.18
CA TYR A 353 -7.07 2.45 8.82
C TYR A 353 -6.81 3.87 8.33
N PRO A 354 -6.21 4.76 9.14
CA PRO A 354 -6.03 6.16 8.77
C PRO A 354 -4.94 6.35 7.72
N SER A 355 -5.24 7.15 6.69
CA SER A 355 -4.31 7.62 5.68
C SER A 355 -4.05 9.11 5.84
N VAL A 356 -2.79 9.49 6.01
CA VAL A 356 -2.32 10.87 6.11
C VAL A 356 -1.82 11.33 4.74
N PHE A 357 -2.24 12.50 4.31
CA PHE A 357 -1.83 13.07 3.04
C PHE A 357 -0.48 13.79 3.16
N TYR A 358 0.48 13.48 2.28
CA TYR A 358 1.82 14.05 2.30
C TYR A 358 1.84 15.58 2.32
N LYS A 359 1.01 16.22 1.48
CA LYS A 359 0.96 17.67 1.38
C LYS A 359 0.42 18.35 2.66
N ASP A 360 -0.45 17.67 3.40
CA ASP A 360 -0.86 18.15 4.74
C ASP A 360 0.28 18.01 5.75
N TYR A 361 0.94 16.87 5.73
CA TYR A 361 1.94 16.49 6.73
C TYR A 361 3.28 17.21 6.57
N SER A 362 3.83 17.24 5.34
CA SER A 362 5.20 17.68 5.07
C SER A 362 5.46 19.15 5.43
N THR A 363 6.70 19.43 5.84
CA THR A 363 7.22 20.80 6.05
C THR A 363 7.80 21.43 4.79
N ASP A 364 7.78 20.74 3.67
CA ASP A 364 8.29 21.21 2.38
C ASP A 364 7.57 22.49 1.90
N ASN A 365 8.22 23.20 1.00
CA ASN A 365 7.61 24.36 0.37
C ASN A 365 6.38 23.94 -0.46
N GLY A 366 5.30 24.67 -0.32
CA GLY A 366 4.02 24.36 -0.99
C GLY A 366 3.15 23.35 -0.24
N CYS A 367 3.61 22.78 0.88
CA CYS A 367 2.86 21.91 1.76
C CYS A 367 2.20 22.68 2.92
N TYR A 368 1.19 22.08 3.55
CA TYR A 368 0.40 22.73 4.62
C TYR A 368 1.07 22.68 6.00
N LYS A 369 2.16 21.93 6.15
CA LYS A 369 3.07 21.94 7.31
C LYS A 369 2.42 21.53 8.64
N MET A 370 1.53 20.55 8.60
CA MET A 370 0.79 20.11 9.78
C MET A 370 1.51 19.04 10.61
N LYS A 371 2.79 18.74 10.32
CA LYS A 371 3.59 17.72 11.03
C LYS A 371 3.47 17.84 12.55
N ALA A 372 3.60 19.06 13.12
CA ALA A 372 3.55 19.29 14.56
C ALA A 372 2.20 18.93 15.21
N VAL A 373 1.12 18.94 14.42
CA VAL A 373 -0.23 18.56 14.86
C VAL A 373 -0.47 17.07 14.66
N ILE A 374 0.04 16.52 13.58
CA ILE A 374 -0.22 15.13 13.16
C ILE A 374 0.65 14.14 13.95
N ASP A 375 1.94 14.44 14.22
CA ASP A 375 2.84 13.53 14.95
C ASP A 375 2.28 13.10 16.33
N PRO A 376 1.76 14.00 17.20
CA PRO A 376 1.13 13.59 18.45
C PRO A 376 -0.10 12.68 18.26
N LEU A 377 -0.87 12.92 17.20
CA LEU A 377 -2.05 12.09 16.89
C LEU A 377 -1.65 10.70 16.36
N ILE A 378 -0.58 10.60 15.58
CA ILE A 378 0.01 9.30 15.18
C ILE A 378 0.49 8.56 16.43
N PHE A 379 1.17 9.22 17.35
CA PHE A 379 1.58 8.62 18.61
C PHE A 379 0.37 8.07 19.40
N ILE A 380 -0.71 8.86 19.51
CA ILE A 380 -1.95 8.43 20.17
C ILE A 380 -2.55 7.20 19.45
N HIS A 381 -2.56 7.22 18.11
CA HIS A 381 -3.04 6.08 17.31
C HIS A 381 -2.28 4.80 17.62
N GLU A 382 -0.95 4.86 17.51
CA GLU A 382 -0.07 3.70 17.59
C GLU A 382 0.12 3.16 19.03
N GLN A 383 0.02 4.01 20.04
CA GLN A 383 0.35 3.63 21.42
C GLN A 383 -0.88 3.49 22.33
N ILE A 384 -2.01 4.09 21.95
CA ILE A 384 -3.14 4.25 22.88
C ILE A 384 -4.47 3.81 22.27
N ALA A 385 -4.78 4.24 21.04
CA ALA A 385 -6.08 4.05 20.42
C ALA A 385 -6.29 2.59 19.97
N ALA A 386 -6.95 1.78 20.77
CA ALA A 386 -7.21 0.38 20.48
C ALA A 386 -8.61 -0.07 20.88
N GLY A 387 -9.07 -1.18 20.29
CA GLY A 387 -10.34 -1.81 20.60
C GLY A 387 -11.56 -1.10 20.04
N ALA A 388 -12.73 -1.53 20.48
CA ALA A 388 -14.00 -0.99 20.01
C ALA A 388 -14.27 0.43 20.53
N THR A 389 -15.02 1.19 19.78
CA THR A 389 -15.44 2.54 20.13
C THR A 389 -16.76 2.52 20.89
N GLN A 390 -16.83 3.27 21.98
CA GLN A 390 -18.06 3.52 22.72
C GLN A 390 -18.35 5.01 22.83
N GLN A 391 -19.50 5.43 22.31
CA GLN A 391 -19.96 6.81 22.43
C GLN A 391 -20.17 7.16 23.93
N ARG A 392 -19.63 8.31 24.37
CA ARG A 392 -19.71 8.79 25.76
C ARG A 392 -20.55 10.05 25.89
N TRP A 393 -20.50 10.93 24.88
CA TRP A 393 -21.30 12.15 24.84
C TRP A 393 -21.57 12.56 23.40
N LYS A 394 -22.76 13.09 23.14
CA LYS A 394 -23.07 13.73 21.85
C LYS A 394 -24.13 14.82 22.02
N ASN A 395 -23.89 15.94 21.40
CA ASN A 395 -24.85 17.01 21.16
C ASN A 395 -24.41 17.79 19.91
N HIS A 396 -25.05 18.94 19.65
CA HIS A 396 -24.74 19.75 18.48
C HIS A 396 -23.26 20.18 18.41
N ASP A 397 -22.66 20.57 19.54
CA ASP A 397 -21.31 21.14 19.59
C ASP A 397 -20.22 20.10 19.86
N VAL A 398 -20.57 19.00 20.56
CA VAL A 398 -19.59 18.07 21.12
C VAL A 398 -19.92 16.62 20.74
N PHE A 399 -18.90 15.92 20.28
CA PHE A 399 -18.89 14.46 20.20
C PHE A 399 -17.74 13.90 21.05
N ALA A 400 -18.03 12.98 21.96
CA ALA A 400 -17.01 12.29 22.75
C ALA A 400 -17.23 10.79 22.77
N TYR A 401 -16.14 10.05 22.65
CA TYR A 401 -16.12 8.60 22.63
C TYR A 401 -14.90 8.03 23.35
N GLU A 402 -14.95 6.77 23.70
CA GLU A 402 -13.85 6.04 24.30
C GLU A 402 -13.50 4.82 23.48
N ARG A 403 -12.21 4.62 23.19
CA ARG A 403 -11.66 3.37 22.68
C ARG A 403 -11.37 2.46 23.88
N LEU A 404 -11.87 1.23 23.82
CA LEU A 404 -11.93 0.34 24.98
C LEU A 404 -10.79 -0.65 25.11
N GLY A 405 -9.86 -0.67 24.16
CA GLY A 405 -8.70 -1.57 24.17
C GLY A 405 -7.50 -1.00 24.92
N GLY A 406 -6.59 -1.87 25.34
CA GLY A 406 -5.31 -1.48 25.94
C GLY A 406 -5.42 -0.50 27.10
N ALA A 407 -4.80 0.66 26.93
CA ALA A 407 -4.77 1.72 27.94
C ALA A 407 -6.06 2.54 28.05
N HIS A 408 -7.03 2.30 27.19
CA HIS A 408 -8.21 3.14 26.93
C HIS A 408 -7.84 4.54 26.44
N LEU A 409 -8.69 5.12 25.58
CA LEU A 409 -8.54 6.48 25.07
C LEU A 409 -9.89 7.19 25.10
N LEU A 410 -10.04 8.23 25.89
CA LEU A 410 -11.21 9.12 25.87
C LEU A 410 -10.91 10.31 24.96
N VAL A 411 -11.68 10.46 23.89
CA VAL A 411 -11.59 11.56 22.93
C VAL A 411 -12.78 12.48 23.12
N GLY A 412 -12.53 13.78 23.13
CA GLY A 412 -13.55 14.82 23.06
C GLY A 412 -13.28 15.76 21.90
N LEU A 413 -14.28 15.97 21.03
CA LEU A 413 -14.25 16.89 19.90
C LEU A 413 -15.28 17.99 20.13
N ASN A 414 -14.89 19.25 20.00
CA ASN A 414 -15.75 20.42 20.15
C ASN A 414 -15.69 21.25 18.85
N ASN A 415 -16.81 21.41 18.16
CA ASN A 415 -16.89 22.20 16.94
C ASN A 415 -17.26 23.67 17.17
N ASN A 416 -17.53 24.08 18.41
CA ASN A 416 -17.87 25.45 18.75
C ASN A 416 -16.62 26.34 18.75
N GLY A 417 -16.55 27.30 17.82
CA GLY A 417 -15.44 28.26 17.69
C GLY A 417 -15.43 29.38 18.73
N SER A 418 -16.49 29.52 19.52
CA SER A 418 -16.67 30.65 20.45
C SER A 418 -16.37 30.28 21.91
N SER A 419 -16.68 29.04 22.33
CA SER A 419 -16.56 28.60 23.71
C SER A 419 -15.97 27.20 23.86
N ALA A 420 -15.21 27.02 24.94
CA ALA A 420 -14.84 25.69 25.42
C ALA A 420 -16.11 24.99 25.98
N GLN A 421 -16.13 23.67 25.87
CA GLN A 421 -17.24 22.85 26.34
C GLN A 421 -16.78 21.93 27.46
N THR A 422 -17.52 21.90 28.55
CA THR A 422 -17.24 21.02 29.70
C THR A 422 -18.31 19.95 29.79
N ILE A 423 -17.88 18.69 29.79
CA ILE A 423 -18.76 17.51 29.85
C ILE A 423 -18.32 16.59 30.99
N THR A 424 -19.28 15.85 31.55
CA THR A 424 -19.03 14.80 32.56
C THR A 424 -19.51 13.47 32.01
N VAL A 425 -18.62 12.49 31.89
CA VAL A 425 -18.90 11.20 31.28
C VAL A 425 -18.49 10.02 32.15
N ASN A 426 -19.17 8.89 32.00
CA ASN A 426 -18.73 7.63 32.58
C ASN A 426 -17.66 7.03 31.67
N THR A 427 -16.60 6.45 32.25
CA THR A 427 -15.49 5.84 31.48
C THR A 427 -15.16 4.44 31.98
N GLY A 428 -14.42 3.69 31.16
CA GLY A 428 -13.86 2.39 31.50
C GLY A 428 -12.53 2.45 32.26
N PHE A 429 -11.99 3.63 32.57
CA PHE A 429 -10.68 3.76 33.23
C PHE A 429 -10.67 3.25 34.69
N GLY A 430 -11.85 3.16 35.34
CA GLY A 430 -11.96 2.81 36.75
C GLY A 430 -11.89 4.01 37.70
N ALA A 431 -12.03 3.73 38.99
CA ALA A 431 -12.09 4.75 40.03
C ALA A 431 -10.73 5.39 40.30
N SER A 432 -10.74 6.69 40.57
CA SER A 432 -9.58 7.48 41.05
C SER A 432 -8.35 7.35 40.17
N THR A 433 -8.55 7.22 38.84
CA THR A 433 -7.49 7.09 37.84
C THR A 433 -7.04 8.46 37.34
N ASN A 434 -5.74 8.75 37.40
CA ASN A 434 -5.17 9.96 36.81
C ASN A 434 -5.10 9.82 35.27
N LEU A 435 -5.64 10.80 34.58
CA LEU A 435 -5.68 10.87 33.11
C LEU A 435 -4.90 12.10 32.67
N HIS A 436 -4.08 11.88 31.65
CA HIS A 436 -3.27 12.89 30.95
C HIS A 436 -3.85 13.17 29.58
N ASP A 437 -3.93 14.45 29.19
CA ASP A 437 -4.27 14.83 27.81
C ASP A 437 -3.04 14.80 26.92
N TYR A 438 -2.94 13.78 26.07
CA TYR A 438 -1.82 13.56 25.16
C TYR A 438 -1.75 14.54 23.99
N THR A 439 -2.75 15.42 23.84
CA THR A 439 -2.71 16.52 22.87
C THR A 439 -2.07 17.80 23.44
N GLY A 440 -1.99 17.92 24.75
CA GLY A 440 -1.53 19.12 25.44
C GLY A 440 -2.52 20.29 25.37
N HIS A 441 -3.76 20.06 24.96
CA HIS A 441 -4.77 21.12 24.83
C HIS A 441 -5.53 21.41 26.13
N SER A 442 -5.42 20.50 27.09
CA SER A 442 -6.06 20.65 28.41
C SER A 442 -5.16 20.08 29.53
N GLY A 443 -5.52 20.34 30.79
CA GLY A 443 -4.80 19.82 31.96
C GLY A 443 -5.17 18.39 32.29
N ASP A 444 -4.35 17.76 33.15
CA ASP A 444 -4.61 16.44 33.70
C ASP A 444 -5.91 16.46 34.55
N VAL A 445 -6.61 15.34 34.53
CA VAL A 445 -7.85 15.13 35.29
C VAL A 445 -7.82 13.80 36.02
N GLN A 446 -8.74 13.59 36.96
CA GLN A 446 -8.89 12.31 37.66
C GLN A 446 -10.34 11.84 37.61
N THR A 447 -10.53 10.54 37.40
CA THR A 447 -11.86 9.94 37.56
C THR A 447 -12.28 9.92 39.01
N ASP A 448 -13.59 10.08 39.31
CA ASP A 448 -14.14 9.94 40.64
C ASP A 448 -14.17 8.48 41.14
N GLY A 449 -14.72 8.26 42.33
CA GLY A 449 -14.83 6.92 42.92
C GLY A 449 -15.72 5.94 42.14
N THR A 450 -16.42 6.40 41.10
CA THR A 450 -17.29 5.59 40.20
C THR A 450 -16.76 5.46 38.80
N GLY A 451 -15.61 6.06 38.50
CA GLY A 451 -15.03 6.06 37.15
C GLY A 451 -15.56 7.16 36.21
N ARG A 452 -16.28 8.16 36.77
CA ARG A 452 -16.71 9.32 35.99
C ARG A 452 -15.61 10.37 35.95
N VAL A 453 -15.54 11.11 34.85
CA VAL A 453 -14.59 12.21 34.70
C VAL A 453 -15.26 13.44 34.09
N THR A 454 -14.85 14.60 34.53
CA THR A 454 -15.20 15.89 33.93
C THR A 454 -14.00 16.38 33.14
N ILE A 455 -14.22 16.59 31.82
CA ILE A 455 -13.20 17.12 30.91
C ILE A 455 -13.67 18.43 30.31
N THR A 456 -12.71 19.32 30.02
CA THR A 456 -12.95 20.56 29.28
C THR A 456 -12.27 20.49 27.95
N ILE A 457 -13.06 20.58 26.87
CA ILE A 457 -12.60 20.53 25.48
C ILE A 457 -12.49 21.99 25.01
N PRO A 458 -11.33 22.46 24.54
CA PRO A 458 -11.16 23.85 24.13
C PRO A 458 -12.10 24.22 22.99
N LYS A 459 -12.31 25.51 22.78
CA LYS A 459 -13.03 26.00 21.60
C LYS A 459 -12.27 25.63 20.33
N ASN A 460 -13.01 25.39 19.25
CA ASN A 460 -12.41 25.05 17.97
C ASN A 460 -11.75 26.26 17.29
N THR A 461 -10.48 26.51 17.59
CA THR A 461 -9.67 27.53 16.92
C THR A 461 -8.70 26.81 16.00
N ASN A 462 -8.82 27.03 14.69
CA ASN A 462 -7.98 26.41 13.66
C ASN A 462 -7.97 24.86 13.72
N GLY A 463 -9.07 24.25 14.11
CA GLY A 463 -9.19 22.79 14.19
C GLY A 463 -8.66 22.16 15.50
N LEU A 464 -8.24 22.96 16.49
CA LEU A 464 -7.66 22.46 17.75
C LEU A 464 -8.71 22.25 18.86
N GLY A 465 -9.99 22.18 18.53
CA GLY A 465 -11.09 21.89 19.44
C GLY A 465 -11.18 20.40 19.79
N TYR A 466 -10.12 19.80 20.34
CA TYR A 466 -10.13 18.40 20.75
C TYR A 466 -9.19 18.11 21.91
N VAL A 467 -9.45 17.02 22.63
CA VAL A 467 -8.61 16.44 23.70
C VAL A 467 -8.58 14.92 23.58
N CYS A 468 -7.47 14.32 24.00
CA CYS A 468 -7.25 12.88 23.97
C CYS A 468 -6.66 12.39 25.29
N TYR A 469 -7.53 11.93 26.19
CA TYR A 469 -7.15 11.49 27.53
C TYR A 469 -6.87 9.99 27.60
N SER A 470 -5.77 9.62 28.24
CA SER A 470 -5.50 8.25 28.65
C SER A 470 -4.76 8.24 29.98
N ARG A 471 -4.42 7.05 30.50
CA ARG A 471 -3.63 6.91 31.72
C ARG A 471 -2.32 7.69 31.58
N ALA A 472 -1.93 8.40 32.61
CA ALA A 472 -0.66 9.12 32.63
C ALA A 472 0.53 8.16 32.55
N GLY A 473 1.62 8.61 31.92
CA GLY A 473 2.90 7.91 31.85
C GLY A 473 3.09 6.99 30.64
N ILE A 474 2.16 6.99 29.66
CA ILE A 474 2.40 6.34 28.36
C ILE A 474 3.34 7.25 27.57
N GLY A 475 4.49 6.76 27.16
CA GLY A 475 5.49 7.55 26.46
C GLY A 475 6.67 6.71 26.00
N GLY A 476 7.55 7.35 25.23
CA GLY A 476 8.75 6.77 24.69
C GLY A 476 8.70 6.66 23.16
N PRO A 477 9.86 6.47 22.53
CA PRO A 477 9.91 6.26 21.10
C PRO A 477 9.22 4.93 20.74
N PHE A 478 8.75 4.83 19.48
CA PHE A 478 8.28 3.56 18.96
C PHE A 478 9.38 2.51 19.11
N GLN A 479 9.01 1.38 19.69
CA GLN A 479 9.97 0.28 19.85
C GLN A 479 10.33 -0.27 18.46
N VAL A 480 11.61 -0.27 18.14
CA VAL A 480 12.14 -0.85 16.91
C VAL A 480 12.99 -2.04 17.27
N VAL A 481 12.57 -3.22 16.83
CA VAL A 481 13.33 -4.46 17.02
C VAL A 481 13.91 -4.87 15.68
N GLU A 482 15.23 -5.06 15.66
CA GLU A 482 15.87 -5.65 14.49
C GLU A 482 15.48 -7.11 14.35
N GLN A 483 15.06 -7.50 13.16
CA GLN A 483 14.80 -8.89 12.81
C GLN A 483 15.29 -9.21 11.40
N ASP A 484 15.38 -10.48 11.07
CA ASP A 484 15.71 -10.91 9.73
C ASP A 484 14.51 -10.70 8.82
N VAL A 485 14.73 -9.93 7.76
CA VAL A 485 13.76 -9.69 6.69
C VAL A 485 14.21 -10.47 5.47
N THR A 486 13.31 -11.24 4.87
CA THR A 486 13.54 -11.90 3.58
C THR A 486 12.66 -11.27 2.53
N GLN A 487 13.30 -10.67 1.54
CA GLN A 487 12.66 -10.13 0.34
C GLN A 487 12.83 -11.13 -0.80
N GLN A 488 11.79 -11.30 -1.61
CA GLN A 488 11.80 -12.20 -2.75
C GLN A 488 11.60 -11.40 -4.04
N TYR A 489 12.52 -11.57 -4.96
CA TYR A 489 12.49 -10.93 -6.26
C TYR A 489 12.30 -12.00 -7.32
N GLU A 490 11.42 -11.75 -8.28
CA GLU A 490 11.32 -12.54 -9.49
C GLU A 490 11.65 -11.69 -10.69
N GLY A 491 12.63 -12.11 -11.45
CA GLY A 491 12.95 -11.56 -12.74
C GLY A 491 12.52 -12.48 -13.85
N SER A 492 12.21 -11.91 -14.97
CA SER A 492 12.11 -12.63 -16.20
C SER A 492 13.08 -12.03 -17.20
N GLN A 493 13.50 -12.86 -18.01
CA GLN A 493 14.46 -12.81 -19.08
C GLN A 493 14.48 -11.55 -19.93
N ASP A 494 13.30 -11.00 -20.22
CA ASP A 494 13.17 -9.90 -21.17
C ASP A 494 13.63 -8.57 -20.59
N LEU A 495 13.79 -8.50 -19.27
CA LEU A 495 14.00 -7.24 -18.57
C LEU A 495 15.31 -7.18 -17.80
N ASP A 496 15.79 -8.31 -17.28
CA ASP A 496 16.83 -8.30 -16.28
C ASP A 496 18.11 -9.01 -16.73
N ILE A 497 18.05 -9.99 -17.64
CA ILE A 497 19.22 -10.71 -18.10
C ILE A 497 19.34 -10.62 -19.62
N LYS A 498 20.51 -10.25 -20.12
CA LYS A 498 20.83 -10.29 -21.54
C LYS A 498 21.34 -11.67 -21.93
N PRO A 499 20.54 -12.51 -22.60
CA PRO A 499 20.91 -13.90 -22.83
C PRO A 499 22.14 -14.09 -23.72
N ALA A 500 22.36 -13.16 -24.66
CA ALA A 500 23.48 -13.23 -25.59
C ALA A 500 24.79 -12.70 -25.02
N ASP A 501 24.76 -12.02 -23.87
CA ASP A 501 25.93 -11.43 -23.23
C ASP A 501 26.28 -12.17 -21.94
N ASN A 502 27.08 -13.22 -22.07
CA ASN A 502 27.58 -13.99 -20.91
C ASN A 502 28.57 -13.21 -20.06
N THR A 503 28.83 -11.94 -20.33
CA THR A 503 29.85 -11.14 -19.64
C THR A 503 29.27 -10.05 -18.75
N THR A 504 28.08 -9.55 -19.03
CA THR A 504 27.48 -8.41 -18.33
C THR A 504 26.58 -8.87 -17.18
N PHE A 505 26.91 -8.42 -15.97
CA PHE A 505 26.04 -8.54 -14.81
C PHE A 505 24.95 -7.46 -14.84
N VAL A 506 23.71 -7.87 -14.62
CA VAL A 506 22.55 -7.00 -14.57
C VAL A 506 22.08 -6.87 -13.11
N PRO A 507 21.90 -5.66 -12.57
CA PRO A 507 21.33 -5.47 -11.24
C PRO A 507 19.87 -5.90 -11.22
N VAL A 508 19.48 -6.71 -10.22
CA VAL A 508 18.14 -7.29 -10.12
C VAL A 508 17.41 -6.90 -8.85
N CYS A 509 18.14 -6.57 -7.80
CA CYS A 509 17.52 -6.02 -6.59
C CYS A 509 18.53 -5.22 -5.76
N ARG A 510 18.01 -4.36 -4.90
CA ARG A 510 18.79 -3.58 -3.94
C ARG A 510 18.15 -3.69 -2.57
N VAL A 511 18.99 -3.85 -1.54
CA VAL A 511 18.58 -3.83 -0.14
C VAL A 511 19.42 -2.79 0.60
N PHE A 512 18.83 -2.13 1.59
CA PHE A 512 19.57 -1.19 2.45
C PHE A 512 19.92 -1.88 3.76
N VAL A 513 21.22 -1.95 4.08
CA VAL A 513 21.71 -2.73 5.22
C VAL A 513 22.69 -1.90 6.05
N ALA A 514 22.54 -1.97 7.36
CA ALA A 514 23.45 -1.31 8.30
C ALA A 514 24.79 -2.07 8.40
N ALA A 515 25.86 -1.33 8.67
CA ALA A 515 27.20 -1.87 8.84
C ALA A 515 27.24 -3.01 9.89
N GLY A 516 28.01 -4.03 9.61
CA GLY A 516 28.19 -5.19 10.49
C GLY A 516 27.04 -6.22 10.45
N ARG A 517 26.00 -6.01 9.64
CA ARG A 517 24.86 -6.94 9.56
C ARG A 517 25.05 -7.98 8.46
N PRO A 518 24.54 -9.19 8.65
CA PRO A 518 24.63 -10.25 7.65
C PRO A 518 23.67 -9.98 6.46
N ILE A 519 24.12 -10.37 5.27
CA ILE A 519 23.32 -10.40 4.05
C ILE A 519 23.47 -11.78 3.43
N LYS A 520 22.36 -12.39 3.04
CA LYS A 520 22.34 -13.68 2.35
C LYS A 520 21.50 -13.57 1.08
N GLY A 521 22.08 -13.90 -0.07
CA GLY A 521 21.38 -14.05 -1.34
C GLY A 521 21.23 -15.53 -1.69
N ALA A 522 20.03 -15.96 -2.08
CA ALA A 522 19.76 -17.32 -2.52
C ALA A 522 18.95 -17.31 -3.80
N LEU A 523 19.41 -18.05 -4.80
CA LEU A 523 18.65 -18.29 -6.01
C LEU A 523 17.77 -19.52 -5.80
N ASP A 524 16.49 -19.32 -5.47
CA ASP A 524 15.59 -20.39 -5.06
C ASP A 524 15.06 -21.19 -6.26
N TYR A 525 14.93 -20.54 -7.40
CA TYR A 525 14.36 -21.12 -8.61
C TYR A 525 14.86 -20.40 -9.86
N PHE A 526 15.02 -21.14 -10.94
CA PHE A 526 15.11 -20.60 -12.31
C PHE A 526 14.51 -21.60 -13.31
N ASP A 527 13.85 -21.06 -14.33
CA ASP A 527 13.29 -21.89 -15.40
C ASP A 527 14.42 -22.49 -16.21
N THR A 528 14.37 -23.79 -16.37
CA THR A 528 15.37 -24.57 -17.08
C THR A 528 14.89 -25.08 -18.43
N THR A 529 13.71 -24.70 -18.86
CA THR A 529 13.18 -25.02 -20.18
C THR A 529 14.12 -24.44 -21.24
N ASN A 530 14.69 -25.26 -22.10
CA ASN A 530 15.71 -24.91 -23.12
C ASN A 530 17.14 -24.69 -22.60
N TRP A 531 17.47 -25.07 -21.37
CA TRP A 531 18.83 -24.99 -20.85
C TRP A 531 19.58 -26.33 -21.00
N THR A 532 20.89 -26.25 -21.27
CA THR A 532 21.80 -27.41 -21.18
C THR A 532 22.32 -27.57 -19.75
N ASP A 533 22.87 -28.73 -19.43
CA ASP A 533 23.47 -29.00 -18.11
C ASP A 533 24.69 -28.09 -17.79
N ALA A 534 25.27 -27.45 -18.78
CA ALA A 534 26.37 -26.51 -18.61
C ALA A 534 25.92 -25.07 -18.35
N THR A 535 24.61 -24.80 -18.47
CA THR A 535 24.09 -23.45 -18.23
C THR A 535 23.99 -23.14 -16.75
N SER A 536 24.45 -21.98 -16.35
CA SER A 536 24.36 -21.50 -14.97
C SER A 536 23.90 -20.06 -14.90
N ILE A 537 23.36 -19.67 -13.76
CA ILE A 537 23.21 -18.27 -13.37
C ILE A 537 24.28 -17.96 -12.33
N GLN A 538 25.00 -16.88 -12.55
CA GLN A 538 25.95 -16.34 -11.59
C GLN A 538 25.28 -15.21 -10.82
N LEU A 539 25.32 -15.30 -9.50
CA LEU A 539 24.84 -14.29 -8.57
C LEU A 539 26.05 -13.59 -7.95
N GLU A 540 26.01 -12.26 -7.93
CA GLU A 540 27.01 -11.41 -7.29
C GLU A 540 26.32 -10.43 -6.34
N LEU A 541 26.92 -10.20 -5.18
CA LEU A 541 26.51 -9.20 -4.21
C LEU A 541 27.58 -8.12 -4.16
N ASP A 542 27.22 -6.89 -4.52
CA ASP A 542 28.10 -5.73 -4.47
C ASP A 542 27.83 -4.87 -3.25
N ASP A 543 28.88 -4.24 -2.73
CA ASP A 543 28.80 -3.27 -1.65
C ASP A 543 28.27 -1.90 -2.15
N PRO A 544 28.00 -0.92 -1.26
CA PRO A 544 27.54 0.41 -1.65
C PRO A 544 28.49 1.20 -2.58
N ASN A 545 29.75 0.80 -2.68
CA ASN A 545 30.74 1.41 -3.57
C ASN A 545 30.87 0.68 -4.92
N GLY A 546 30.08 -0.39 -5.12
CA GLY A 546 30.12 -1.22 -6.31
C GLY A 546 31.23 -2.27 -6.30
N ALA A 547 31.88 -2.50 -5.15
CA ALA A 547 32.86 -3.57 -5.04
C ALA A 547 32.18 -4.91 -4.73
N LYS A 548 32.62 -5.96 -5.44
CA LYS A 548 32.11 -7.31 -5.24
C LYS A 548 32.45 -7.82 -3.84
N LEU A 549 31.40 -8.18 -3.08
CA LEU A 549 31.50 -8.68 -1.72
C LEU A 549 31.40 -10.20 -1.65
N ALA A 550 30.51 -10.80 -2.45
CA ALA A 550 30.33 -12.24 -2.55
C ALA A 550 29.84 -12.63 -3.95
N ALA A 551 30.12 -13.85 -4.38
CA ALA A 551 29.59 -14.39 -5.64
C ALA A 551 29.43 -15.90 -5.56
N GLY A 552 28.54 -16.45 -6.42
CA GLY A 552 28.30 -17.87 -6.57
C GLY A 552 27.72 -18.24 -7.93
N ASP A 553 28.01 -19.48 -8.37
CA ASP A 553 27.47 -20.07 -9.57
C ASP A 553 26.37 -21.07 -9.25
N PHE A 554 25.20 -20.89 -9.84
CA PHE A 554 24.04 -21.75 -9.66
C PHE A 554 23.80 -22.53 -10.94
N VAL A 555 24.21 -23.80 -10.94
CA VAL A 555 24.12 -24.68 -12.10
C VAL A 555 22.80 -25.46 -12.07
N ARG A 556 22.22 -25.68 -13.26
CA ARG A 556 21.04 -26.53 -13.42
C ARG A 556 21.22 -27.87 -12.70
N ASN A 557 20.17 -28.38 -12.07
CA ASN A 557 20.14 -29.65 -11.33
C ASN A 557 21.03 -29.74 -10.08
N THR A 558 21.60 -28.64 -9.60
CA THR A 558 22.19 -28.60 -8.26
C THR A 558 21.11 -28.57 -7.19
N PRO A 559 21.37 -29.17 -6.00
CA PRO A 559 20.38 -29.14 -4.91
C PRO A 559 19.91 -27.72 -4.61
N GLN A 560 18.61 -27.55 -4.37
CA GLN A 560 18.03 -26.28 -3.91
C GLN A 560 18.73 -25.79 -2.65
N GLY A 561 18.88 -24.48 -2.52
CA GLY A 561 19.44 -23.86 -1.31
C GLY A 561 20.89 -23.40 -1.45
N GLN A 562 21.43 -23.30 -2.63
CA GLN A 562 22.72 -22.61 -2.82
C GLN A 562 22.57 -21.12 -2.54
N SER A 563 23.45 -20.58 -1.72
CA SER A 563 23.40 -19.18 -1.32
C SER A 563 24.79 -18.59 -1.21
N ILE A 564 24.87 -17.29 -1.42
CA ILE A 564 26.01 -16.46 -1.07
C ILE A 564 25.73 -15.72 0.23
N SER A 565 26.74 -15.47 1.04
CA SER A 565 26.59 -14.74 2.29
C SER A 565 27.77 -13.79 2.48
N ALA A 566 27.50 -12.63 3.06
CA ALA A 566 28.49 -11.66 3.41
C ALA A 566 28.07 -10.88 4.66
N THR A 567 29.02 -10.14 5.24
CA THR A 567 28.74 -9.14 6.27
C THR A 567 28.85 -7.76 5.64
N ALA A 568 27.85 -6.90 5.84
CA ALA A 568 27.86 -5.53 5.38
C ALA A 568 29.06 -4.76 5.96
N GLY A 569 29.87 -4.17 5.11
CA GLY A 569 30.94 -3.27 5.49
C GLY A 569 30.36 -1.91 5.93
N PRO A 570 30.17 -0.95 5.02
CA PRO A 570 29.50 0.31 5.32
C PRO A 570 27.96 0.15 5.34
N THR A 571 27.26 1.01 6.08
CA THR A 571 25.83 1.17 5.93
C THR A 571 25.52 1.73 4.54
N GLY A 572 24.59 1.11 3.79
CA GLY A 572 24.23 1.57 2.45
C GLY A 572 23.44 0.56 1.63
N PHE A 573 23.31 0.87 0.34
CA PHE A 573 22.60 0.03 -0.62
C PHE A 573 23.50 -1.08 -1.16
N TYR A 574 23.15 -2.31 -0.87
CA TYR A 574 23.79 -3.52 -1.41
C TYR A 574 23.01 -3.98 -2.62
N THR A 575 23.71 -4.31 -3.71
CA THR A 575 23.08 -4.66 -4.98
C THR A 575 23.35 -6.12 -5.31
N CYS A 576 22.29 -6.88 -5.53
CA CYS A 576 22.41 -8.21 -6.14
C CYS A 576 22.39 -8.06 -7.66
N ARG A 577 23.35 -8.71 -8.32
CA ARG A 577 23.49 -8.73 -9.77
C ARG A 577 23.54 -10.16 -10.24
N ILE A 578 22.95 -10.42 -11.41
CA ILE A 578 23.00 -11.73 -12.03
C ILE A 578 23.50 -11.64 -13.47
N ARG A 579 24.05 -12.73 -13.96
CA ARG A 579 24.25 -12.98 -15.38
C ARG A 579 24.02 -14.44 -15.68
N SER A 580 23.63 -14.75 -16.91
CA SER A 580 23.67 -16.14 -17.37
C SER A 580 25.06 -16.48 -17.89
N ALA A 581 25.48 -17.73 -17.69
CA ALA A 581 26.72 -18.26 -18.23
C ALA A 581 26.40 -19.50 -19.08
N ASN A 582 27.08 -19.64 -20.22
CA ASN A 582 26.92 -20.77 -21.13
C ASN A 582 25.50 -20.97 -21.68
N THR A 583 24.75 -19.90 -21.88
CA THR A 583 23.43 -19.96 -22.49
C THR A 583 23.57 -20.33 -23.99
N PRO A 584 22.85 -21.34 -24.47
CA PRO A 584 23.08 -21.87 -25.82
C PRO A 584 22.49 -21.02 -26.95
N THR A 585 21.54 -20.13 -26.67
CA THR A 585 20.88 -19.32 -27.72
C THR A 585 20.32 -18.01 -27.15
N GLU A 586 20.13 -17.00 -28.03
CA GLU A 586 19.45 -15.74 -27.73
C GLU A 586 18.02 -15.90 -27.18
N ASN A 587 17.42 -17.07 -27.40
CA ASN A 587 16.04 -17.36 -26.98
C ASN A 587 15.95 -18.17 -25.67
N ALA A 588 17.09 -18.58 -25.07
CA ALA A 588 17.10 -19.25 -23.78
C ALA A 588 17.04 -18.23 -22.68
N LYS A 589 15.86 -17.76 -22.42
CA LYS A 589 15.59 -16.71 -21.47
C LYS A 589 15.18 -17.31 -20.10
N PRO A 590 15.97 -17.23 -19.04
CA PRO A 590 15.60 -17.79 -17.74
C PRO A 590 14.68 -16.84 -16.96
N SER A 591 13.59 -17.33 -16.42
CA SER A 591 12.98 -16.71 -15.27
C SER A 591 13.62 -17.23 -13.97
N TYR A 592 13.75 -16.38 -12.98
CA TYR A 592 14.42 -16.72 -11.72
C TYR A 592 13.67 -16.17 -10.52
N LYS A 593 13.89 -16.79 -9.38
CA LYS A 593 13.44 -16.32 -8.08
C LYS A 593 14.64 -16.19 -7.16
N LEU A 594 14.88 -14.98 -6.69
CA LEU A 594 15.95 -14.61 -5.78
C LEU A 594 15.37 -14.22 -4.43
N SER A 595 15.85 -14.83 -3.35
CA SER A 595 15.58 -14.38 -1.98
C SER A 595 16.80 -13.65 -1.44
N VAL A 596 16.59 -12.50 -0.82
CA VAL A 596 17.63 -11.75 -0.10
C VAL A 596 17.20 -11.58 1.34
N THR A 597 17.96 -12.16 2.25
CA THR A 597 17.73 -12.06 3.71
C THR A 597 18.76 -11.13 4.32
N TYR A 598 18.28 -10.16 5.09
CA TYR A 598 19.12 -9.18 5.79
C TYR A 598 18.45 -8.74 7.10
N ARG A 599 19.20 -8.11 7.98
CA ARG A 599 18.69 -7.60 9.25
C ARG A 599 18.19 -6.17 9.08
N ALA A 600 16.93 -5.93 9.46
CA ALA A 600 16.32 -4.61 9.38
C ALA A 600 15.57 -4.26 10.67
N PRO A 601 15.44 -2.97 10.99
CA PRO A 601 14.57 -2.53 12.06
C PRO A 601 13.11 -2.81 11.71
N GLN A 602 12.34 -3.25 12.72
CA GLN A 602 10.88 -3.34 12.63
C GLN A 602 10.28 -2.80 13.93
N VAL A 603 9.11 -2.16 13.83
CA VAL A 603 8.37 -1.74 15.03
C VAL A 603 7.67 -2.95 15.63
N LEU A 604 7.82 -3.14 16.94
CA LEU A 604 6.98 -4.08 17.66
C LEU A 604 5.56 -3.54 17.70
N ASP A 605 4.62 -4.35 17.29
CA ASP A 605 3.22 -4.09 17.56
C ASP A 605 3.01 -4.13 19.08
N PRO A 606 2.55 -3.04 19.72
CA PRO A 606 2.36 -3.02 21.17
C PRO A 606 1.26 -3.96 21.67
N GLY A 607 0.53 -4.62 20.77
CA GLY A 607 -0.50 -5.62 21.08
C GLY A 607 -0.08 -7.09 20.94
N GLN A 608 1.20 -7.37 20.63
CA GLN A 608 1.72 -8.75 20.57
C GLN A 608 2.47 -9.14 21.83
#